data_83716128dd4a135030534b82355fb862
#
_entry.id   83716128dd4a135030534b82355fb862
#
_cell.length_a   1.000
_cell.length_b   1.000
_cell.length_c   1.000
_cell.angle_alpha   90.00
_cell.angle_beta   90.00
_cell.angle_gamma   90.00
#
_symmetry.space_group_name_H-M   'P 1'
#
loop_
_entity.id
_entity.type
_entity.pdbx_description
1 polymer ?
#
loop_
_entity_poly.entity_id
_entity_poly.type
_entity_poly.pdbx_seq_one_letter_code
_entity_poly.pdbx_strand_id
1 'polypeptide(L)'
;MKNKRIIWMLTAGLTFGMLTGCGGEEKKTYDQACADLAQGSYDYALQGYQSSITAGYKTAEAYRGAGIANIHLGNYQDAIDSLTNGLNDEKAGKALKKDMLAYRATAELKSGLNDAAMADCQTLAESYSMDAETYYLTGCVALAMDSYDEAS
;
A
#
# COMPACT_ATOMS: atom_id res chain seq x y z
N MET A 1 62.56 1.32 29.72
CA MET A 1 61.81 2.49 29.28
C MET A 1 60.91 2.07 28.14
N LYS A 2 59.62 1.89 28.41
CA LYS A 2 58.63 1.42 27.44
C LYS A 2 57.59 2.49 27.23
N ASN A 3 57.64 3.15 26.05
CA ASN A 3 56.66 4.16 25.67
C ASN A 3 55.32 3.49 25.28
N LYS A 4 54.33 3.65 26.12
CA LYS A 4 52.94 3.32 25.80
C LYS A 4 52.34 4.47 24.97
N ARG A 5 52.21 4.26 23.68
CA ARG A 5 51.43 5.11 22.79
C ARG A 5 49.94 4.82 23.03
N ILE A 6 49.25 5.73 23.68
CA ILE A 6 47.81 5.73 23.83
C ILE A 6 47.21 6.19 22.51
N ILE A 7 46.62 5.25 21.77
CA ILE A 7 45.87 5.57 20.57
C ILE A 7 44.48 6.03 21.04
N TRP A 8 44.23 7.32 20.93
CA TRP A 8 42.86 7.88 21.06
C TRP A 8 42.08 7.50 19.80
N MET A 9 41.19 6.50 19.90
CA MET A 9 40.15 6.31 18.90
C MET A 9 39.12 7.43 19.09
N LEU A 10 39.16 8.39 18.19
CA LEU A 10 38.08 9.34 17.97
C LEU A 10 36.90 8.54 17.38
N THR A 11 35.98 8.12 18.24
CA THR A 11 34.64 7.73 17.80
C THR A 11 33.94 9.02 17.40
N ALA A 12 33.98 9.33 16.10
CA ALA A 12 33.10 10.31 15.50
C ALA A 12 31.68 9.76 15.62
N GLY A 13 31.01 10.13 16.71
CA GLY A 13 29.57 9.96 16.84
C GLY A 13 28.92 10.80 15.75
N LEU A 14 28.51 10.13 14.68
CA LEU A 14 27.52 10.66 13.75
C LEU A 14 26.21 10.80 14.55
N THR A 15 26.06 11.92 15.26
CA THR A 15 24.76 12.40 15.64
C THR A 15 24.05 12.74 14.35
N PHE A 16 23.29 11.78 13.87
CA PHE A 16 22.26 11.99 12.84
C PHE A 16 21.27 12.97 13.49
N GLY A 17 21.53 14.26 13.28
CA GLY A 17 20.63 15.32 13.69
C GLY A 17 19.29 15.02 13.04
N MET A 18 18.30 14.66 13.87
CA MET A 18 16.90 14.77 13.49
C MET A 18 16.66 16.26 13.18
N LEU A 19 16.90 16.62 11.93
CA LEU A 19 16.27 17.80 11.35
C LEU A 19 14.78 17.48 11.36
N THR A 20 14.10 17.99 12.38
CA THR A 20 12.66 18.24 12.33
C THR A 20 12.44 19.27 11.22
N GLY A 21 12.62 18.82 9.99
CA GLY A 21 12.22 19.52 8.79
C GLY A 21 10.70 19.57 8.78
N CYS A 22 10.17 20.74 8.89
CA CYS A 22 8.78 21.09 8.69
C CYS A 22 8.11 20.17 7.67
N GLY A 23 6.86 19.71 7.91
CA GLY A 23 6.03 18.81 7.08
C GLY A 23 5.88 19.17 5.59
N GLY A 24 6.86 19.79 4.99
CA GLY A 24 6.99 20.13 3.59
C GLY A 24 7.64 19.04 2.76
N GLU A 25 8.63 18.31 3.30
CA GLU A 25 9.32 17.23 2.56
C GLU A 25 8.44 15.99 2.44
N GLU A 26 7.79 15.57 3.53
CA GLU A 26 6.89 14.42 3.53
C GLU A 26 5.70 14.67 2.61
N LYS A 27 5.14 15.89 2.66
CA LYS A 27 4.07 16.31 1.75
C LYS A 27 4.54 16.26 0.29
N LYS A 28 5.70 16.80 -0.01
CA LYS A 28 6.26 16.82 -1.37
C LYS A 28 6.50 15.41 -1.90
N THR A 29 7.05 14.52 -1.08
CA THR A 29 7.28 13.11 -1.41
C THR A 29 5.97 12.40 -1.74
N TYR A 30 4.95 12.60 -0.91
CA TYR A 30 3.62 12.03 -1.13
C TYR A 30 2.97 12.59 -2.40
N ASP A 31 3.00 13.91 -2.60
CA ASP A 31 2.41 14.56 -3.78
C ASP A 31 3.11 14.10 -5.07
N GLN A 32 4.44 13.91 -5.03
CA GLN A 32 5.20 13.35 -6.15
C GLN A 32 4.78 11.91 -6.43
N ALA A 33 4.66 11.06 -5.39
CA ALA A 33 4.18 9.69 -5.55
C ALA A 33 2.79 9.61 -6.19
N CYS A 34 1.90 10.54 -5.83
CA CYS A 34 0.58 10.65 -6.47
C CYS A 34 0.70 11.02 -7.97
N ALA A 35 1.61 11.93 -8.31
CA ALA A 35 1.86 12.31 -9.70
C ALA A 35 2.47 11.16 -10.51
N ASP A 36 3.43 10.44 -9.93
CA ASP A 36 4.08 9.29 -10.55
C ASP A 36 3.07 8.15 -10.79
N LEU A 37 2.17 7.89 -9.83
CA LEU A 37 1.08 6.93 -10.00
C LEU A 37 0.15 7.32 -11.15
N ALA A 38 -0.24 8.58 -11.21
CA ALA A 38 -1.12 9.09 -12.25
C ALA A 38 -0.49 9.06 -13.67
N GLN A 39 0.84 9.13 -13.75
CA GLN A 39 1.61 9.03 -14.99
C GLN A 39 1.97 7.58 -15.38
N GLY A 40 1.64 6.59 -14.54
CA GLY A 40 2.00 5.20 -14.77
C GLY A 40 3.44 4.85 -14.40
N SER A 41 4.14 5.73 -13.68
CA SER A 41 5.50 5.50 -13.17
C SER A 41 5.44 4.73 -11.84
N TYR A 42 4.93 3.49 -11.90
CA TYR A 42 4.53 2.73 -10.71
C TYR A 42 5.67 2.42 -9.74
N ASP A 43 6.89 2.15 -10.22
CA ASP A 43 8.07 1.93 -9.37
C ASP A 43 8.43 3.16 -8.55
N TYR A 44 8.42 4.35 -9.17
CA TYR A 44 8.69 5.61 -8.48
C TYR A 44 7.56 5.96 -7.50
N ALA A 45 6.30 5.75 -7.91
CA ALA A 45 5.15 5.94 -7.04
C ALA A 45 5.27 5.06 -5.78
N LEU A 46 5.60 3.77 -5.95
CA LEU A 46 5.77 2.83 -4.85
C LEU A 46 6.85 3.29 -3.87
N GLN A 47 8.02 3.71 -4.36
CA GLN A 47 9.10 4.25 -3.52
C GLN A 47 8.66 5.48 -2.72
N GLY A 48 7.94 6.41 -3.36
CA GLY A 48 7.43 7.61 -2.71
C GLY A 48 6.38 7.31 -1.64
N TYR A 49 5.47 6.36 -1.89
CA TYR A 49 4.50 5.92 -0.90
C TYR A 49 5.15 5.18 0.27
N GLN A 50 6.12 4.31 0.04
CA GLN A 50 6.89 3.66 1.10
C GLN A 50 7.63 4.67 1.99
N SER A 51 8.21 5.71 1.39
CA SER A 51 8.83 6.82 2.12
C SER A 51 7.80 7.56 2.98
N SER A 52 6.60 7.80 2.46
CA SER A 52 5.50 8.46 3.18
C SER A 52 5.00 7.62 4.36
N ILE A 53 4.87 6.30 4.16
CA ILE A 53 4.51 5.34 5.22
C ILE A 53 5.56 5.38 6.33
N THR A 54 6.85 5.33 5.98
CA THR A 54 7.96 5.36 6.93
C THR A 54 8.00 6.67 7.72
N ALA A 55 7.68 7.79 7.08
CA ALA A 55 7.59 9.10 7.70
C ALA A 55 6.30 9.30 8.55
N GLY A 56 5.35 8.38 8.49
CA GLY A 56 4.05 8.51 9.15
C GLY A 56 3.15 9.57 8.55
N TYR A 57 3.41 9.97 7.30
CA TYR A 57 2.64 10.98 6.59
C TYR A 57 1.57 10.33 5.71
N LYS A 58 0.28 10.65 5.97
CA LYS A 58 -0.87 10.10 5.21
C LYS A 58 -0.78 8.57 5.03
N THR A 59 -0.48 7.87 6.12
CA THR A 59 -0.18 6.41 6.10
C THR A 59 -1.25 5.59 5.41
N ALA A 60 -2.51 5.81 5.71
CA ALA A 60 -3.61 5.06 5.11
C ALA A 60 -3.71 5.29 3.59
N GLU A 61 -3.63 6.55 3.15
CA GLU A 61 -3.64 6.91 1.74
C GLU A 61 -2.37 6.44 1.02
N ALA A 62 -1.23 6.45 1.69
CA ALA A 62 0.03 5.95 1.15
C ALA A 62 0.01 4.42 0.98
N TYR A 63 -0.56 3.68 1.94
CA TYR A 63 -0.81 2.24 1.79
C TYR A 63 -1.72 1.93 0.60
N ARG A 64 -2.81 2.70 0.43
CA ARG A 64 -3.66 2.57 -0.75
C ARG A 64 -2.88 2.81 -2.04
N GLY A 65 -2.09 3.88 -2.10
CA GLY A 65 -1.28 4.21 -3.28
C GLY A 65 -0.25 3.13 -3.60
N ALA A 66 0.44 2.61 -2.58
CA ALA A 66 1.37 1.49 -2.71
C ALA A 66 0.68 0.22 -3.21
N GLY A 67 -0.52 -0.09 -2.69
CA GLY A 67 -1.33 -1.22 -3.16
C GLY A 67 -1.68 -1.10 -4.64
N ILE A 68 -2.14 0.07 -5.08
CA ILE A 68 -2.47 0.33 -6.49
C ILE A 68 -1.21 0.19 -7.38
N ALA A 69 -0.09 0.78 -6.98
CA ALA A 69 1.17 0.67 -7.71
C ALA A 69 1.59 -0.81 -7.86
N ASN A 70 1.52 -1.59 -6.78
CA ASN A 70 1.83 -3.02 -6.79
C ASN A 70 0.89 -3.83 -7.69
N ILE A 71 -0.41 -3.51 -7.77
CA ILE A 71 -1.34 -4.16 -8.72
C ILE A 71 -0.86 -3.95 -10.16
N HIS A 72 -0.48 -2.73 -10.50
CA HIS A 72 0.00 -2.40 -11.85
C HIS A 72 1.36 -3.03 -12.18
N LEU A 73 2.20 -3.24 -11.18
CA LEU A 73 3.49 -3.95 -11.31
C LEU A 73 3.31 -5.48 -11.37
N GLY A 74 2.11 -6.00 -11.09
CA GLY A 74 1.85 -7.44 -11.01
C GLY A 74 2.26 -8.09 -9.68
N ASN A 75 2.65 -7.28 -8.69
CA ASN A 75 3.05 -7.71 -7.35
C ASN A 75 1.81 -7.88 -6.46
N TYR A 76 0.95 -8.81 -6.81
CA TYR A 76 -0.39 -8.91 -6.19
C TYR A 76 -0.35 -9.20 -4.68
N GLN A 77 0.60 -10.01 -4.20
CA GLN A 77 0.73 -10.27 -2.76
C GLN A 77 1.13 -9.00 -1.99
N ASP A 78 2.10 -8.24 -2.49
CA ASP A 78 2.51 -6.98 -1.87
C ASP A 78 1.38 -5.92 -1.91
N ALA A 79 0.53 -5.98 -2.94
CA ALA A 79 -0.66 -5.16 -3.03
C ALA A 79 -1.68 -5.51 -1.92
N ILE A 80 -1.97 -6.81 -1.74
CA ILE A 80 -2.87 -7.31 -0.69
C ILE A 80 -2.36 -6.88 0.69
N ASP A 81 -1.06 -7.05 0.95
CA ASP A 81 -0.44 -6.69 2.22
C ASP A 81 -0.52 -5.16 2.48
N SER A 82 -0.21 -4.36 1.47
CA SER A 82 -0.30 -2.90 1.56
C SER A 82 -1.74 -2.45 1.85
N LEU A 83 -2.71 -2.95 1.11
CA LEU A 83 -4.12 -2.59 1.27
C LEU A 83 -4.68 -3.07 2.61
N THR A 84 -4.26 -4.24 3.08
CA THR A 84 -4.63 -4.75 4.40
C THR A 84 -4.09 -3.86 5.53
N ASN A 85 -2.84 -3.41 5.42
CA ASN A 85 -2.27 -2.47 6.38
C ASN A 85 -3.03 -1.12 6.37
N GLY A 86 -3.40 -0.63 5.20
CA GLY A 86 -4.20 0.58 5.07
C GLY A 86 -5.62 0.44 5.65
N LEU A 87 -6.27 -0.71 5.46
CA LEU A 87 -7.59 -1.01 6.05
C LEU A 87 -7.55 -1.06 7.58
N ASN A 88 -6.43 -1.48 8.17
CA ASN A 88 -6.21 -1.54 9.60
C ASN A 88 -5.77 -0.20 10.20
N ASP A 89 -5.44 0.80 9.38
CA ASP A 89 -5.10 2.14 9.88
C ASP A 89 -6.36 2.82 10.45
N GLU A 90 -6.30 3.19 11.73
CA GLU A 90 -7.42 3.86 12.43
C GLU A 90 -7.80 5.22 11.81
N LYS A 91 -6.87 5.84 11.10
CA LYS A 91 -7.08 7.11 10.40
C LYS A 91 -7.78 6.94 9.06
N ALA A 92 -7.92 5.71 8.56
CA ALA A 92 -8.60 5.44 7.30
C ALA A 92 -10.11 5.72 7.43
N GLY A 93 -10.58 6.76 6.74
CA GLY A 93 -11.99 7.08 6.66
C GLY A 93 -12.81 6.05 5.86
N LYS A 94 -14.13 6.05 6.06
CA LYS A 94 -15.04 5.07 5.44
C LYS A 94 -14.91 4.99 3.91
N ALA A 95 -14.80 6.12 3.22
CA ALA A 95 -14.64 6.15 1.76
C ALA A 95 -13.32 5.52 1.31
N LEU A 96 -12.22 5.81 2.03
CA LEU A 96 -10.91 5.25 1.74
C LEU A 96 -10.89 3.72 1.97
N LYS A 97 -11.54 3.25 3.03
CA LYS A 97 -11.68 1.80 3.31
C LYS A 97 -12.48 1.08 2.23
N LYS A 98 -13.59 1.68 1.75
CA LYS A 98 -14.34 1.14 0.61
C LYS A 98 -13.46 0.93 -0.60
N ASP A 99 -12.70 1.95 -0.95
CA ASP A 99 -11.82 1.95 -2.10
C ASP A 99 -10.69 0.91 -1.97
N MET A 100 -10.06 0.82 -0.79
CA MET A 100 -9.04 -0.19 -0.51
C MET A 100 -9.57 -1.63 -0.56
N LEU A 101 -10.81 -1.88 -0.12
CA LEU A 101 -11.45 -3.19 -0.24
C LEU A 101 -11.63 -3.59 -1.71
N ALA A 102 -12.08 -2.66 -2.57
CA ALA A 102 -12.24 -2.93 -3.99
C ALA A 102 -10.90 -3.24 -4.69
N TYR A 103 -9.84 -2.49 -4.36
CA TYR A 103 -8.50 -2.79 -4.87
C TYR A 103 -7.93 -4.10 -4.32
N ARG A 104 -8.19 -4.44 -3.05
CA ARG A 104 -7.73 -5.70 -2.48
C ARG A 104 -8.43 -6.90 -3.13
N ALA A 105 -9.74 -6.86 -3.29
CA ALA A 105 -10.48 -7.87 -4.03
C ALA A 105 -9.96 -8.01 -5.48
N THR A 106 -9.58 -6.89 -6.12
CA THR A 106 -8.96 -6.93 -7.45
C THR A 106 -7.60 -7.63 -7.44
N ALA A 107 -6.75 -7.38 -6.46
CA ALA A 107 -5.45 -8.02 -6.33
C ALA A 107 -5.59 -9.52 -6.01
N GLU A 108 -6.53 -9.87 -5.14
CA GLU A 108 -6.87 -11.25 -4.77
C GLU A 108 -7.38 -12.04 -5.98
N LEU A 109 -8.32 -11.46 -6.75
CA LEU A 109 -8.81 -12.06 -7.98
C LEU A 109 -7.67 -12.32 -8.99
N LYS A 110 -6.78 -11.32 -9.18
CA LYS A 110 -5.64 -11.45 -10.09
C LYS A 110 -4.59 -12.46 -9.63
N SER A 111 -4.51 -12.75 -8.33
CA SER A 111 -3.64 -13.78 -7.75
C SER A 111 -4.30 -15.17 -7.64
N GLY A 112 -5.57 -15.29 -8.03
CA GLY A 112 -6.33 -16.54 -7.95
C GLY A 112 -6.89 -16.85 -6.56
N LEU A 113 -6.89 -15.88 -5.64
CA LEU A 113 -7.48 -16.00 -4.30
C LEU A 113 -8.98 -15.64 -4.34
N ASN A 114 -9.74 -16.39 -5.11
CA ASN A 114 -11.14 -16.10 -5.45
C ASN A 114 -12.05 -16.02 -4.21
N ASP A 115 -11.86 -16.91 -3.23
CA ASP A 115 -12.66 -16.91 -1.99
C ASP A 115 -12.41 -15.63 -1.18
N ALA A 116 -11.17 -15.17 -1.08
CA ALA A 116 -10.82 -13.92 -0.39
C ALA A 116 -11.42 -12.71 -1.12
N ALA A 117 -11.29 -12.66 -2.44
CA ALA A 117 -11.90 -11.63 -3.26
C ALA A 117 -13.42 -11.58 -3.09
N MET A 118 -14.09 -12.72 -3.02
CA MET A 118 -15.54 -12.81 -2.78
C MET A 118 -15.91 -12.30 -1.37
N ALA A 119 -15.12 -12.62 -0.34
CA ALA A 119 -15.34 -12.10 1.01
C ALA A 119 -15.23 -10.56 1.08
N ASP A 120 -14.28 -9.97 0.37
CA ASP A 120 -14.18 -8.51 0.25
C ASP A 120 -15.37 -7.90 -0.51
N CYS A 121 -15.82 -8.54 -1.59
CA CYS A 121 -17.03 -8.12 -2.31
C CYS A 121 -18.30 -8.19 -1.44
N GLN A 122 -18.44 -9.21 -0.59
CA GLN A 122 -19.52 -9.31 0.38
C GLN A 122 -19.44 -8.18 1.42
N THR A 123 -18.25 -7.90 1.94
CA THR A 123 -18.02 -6.77 2.86
C THR A 123 -18.40 -5.43 2.23
N LEU A 124 -18.08 -5.23 0.95
CA LEU A 124 -18.48 -4.05 0.19
C LEU A 124 -20.01 -3.95 0.08
N ALA A 125 -20.69 -5.06 -0.25
CA ALA A 125 -22.15 -5.09 -0.37
C ALA A 125 -22.87 -4.82 0.95
N GLU A 126 -22.36 -5.34 2.06
CA GLU A 126 -22.99 -5.24 3.38
C GLU A 126 -22.72 -3.88 4.06
N SER A 127 -21.51 -3.34 3.91
CA SER A 127 -21.05 -2.17 4.68
C SER A 127 -21.08 -0.87 3.91
N TYR A 128 -21.20 -0.92 2.58
CA TYR A 128 -21.10 0.25 1.70
C TYR A 128 -22.20 0.23 0.63
N SER A 129 -22.46 1.40 0.03
CA SER A 129 -23.33 1.46 -1.15
C SER A 129 -22.59 0.88 -2.36
N MET A 130 -23.22 -0.07 -3.05
CA MET A 130 -22.71 -0.62 -4.28
C MET A 130 -22.83 0.40 -5.42
N ASP A 131 -21.76 0.55 -6.17
CA ASP A 131 -21.73 1.29 -7.43
C ASP A 131 -21.44 0.32 -8.60
N ALA A 132 -21.48 0.84 -9.82
CA ALA A 132 -21.30 0.03 -11.03
C ALA A 132 -19.96 -0.73 -11.04
N GLU A 133 -18.89 -0.10 -10.52
CA GLU A 133 -17.56 -0.70 -10.46
C GLU A 133 -17.53 -1.89 -9.48
N THR A 134 -18.13 -1.71 -8.30
CA THR A 134 -18.22 -2.78 -7.29
C THR A 134 -19.10 -3.95 -7.79
N TYR A 135 -20.23 -3.68 -8.47
CA TYR A 135 -21.02 -4.73 -9.12
C TYR A 135 -20.27 -5.48 -10.19
N TYR A 136 -19.53 -4.77 -11.03
CA TYR A 136 -18.69 -5.38 -12.07
C TYR A 136 -17.61 -6.28 -11.47
N LEU A 137 -16.89 -5.79 -10.46
CA LEU A 137 -15.87 -6.57 -9.75
C LEU A 137 -16.47 -7.85 -9.15
N THR A 138 -17.60 -7.75 -8.44
CA THR A 138 -18.29 -8.91 -7.85
C THR A 138 -18.69 -9.93 -8.93
N GLY A 139 -19.16 -9.46 -10.07
CA GLY A 139 -19.47 -10.33 -11.21
C GLY A 139 -18.23 -11.05 -11.78
N CYS A 140 -17.10 -10.36 -11.88
CA CYS A 140 -15.85 -10.97 -12.33
C CYS A 140 -15.35 -12.04 -11.34
N VAL A 141 -15.46 -11.79 -10.03
CA VAL A 141 -15.08 -12.77 -9.00
C VAL A 141 -15.99 -14.00 -9.06
N ALA A 142 -17.30 -13.82 -9.17
CA ALA A 142 -18.26 -14.92 -9.28
C ALA A 142 -17.97 -15.81 -10.51
N LEU A 143 -17.73 -15.21 -11.68
CA LEU A 143 -17.35 -15.94 -12.88
C LEU A 143 -16.04 -16.71 -12.72
N ALA A 144 -15.05 -16.15 -12.01
CA ALA A 144 -13.79 -16.85 -11.77
C ALA A 144 -13.97 -18.04 -10.82
N MET A 145 -14.90 -17.98 -9.87
CA MET A 145 -15.24 -19.10 -8.99
C MET A 145 -15.95 -20.21 -9.75
N ASP A 146 -16.97 -19.88 -10.57
CA ASP A 146 -17.70 -20.86 -11.37
C ASP A 146 -16.78 -21.62 -12.34
N SER A 147 -15.87 -20.92 -13.00
CA SER A 147 -14.91 -21.56 -13.93
C SER A 147 -13.88 -22.46 -13.22
N TYR A 148 -13.60 -22.23 -11.95
CA TYR A 148 -12.72 -23.07 -11.14
C TYR A 148 -13.42 -24.38 -10.74
N ASP A 149 -14.68 -24.30 -10.35
CA ASP A 149 -15.49 -25.46 -9.94
C ASP A 149 -15.73 -26.44 -11.11
N GLU A 150 -15.88 -25.92 -12.34
CA GLU A 150 -16.00 -26.75 -13.54
C GLU A 150 -14.70 -27.46 -13.95
N ALA A 151 -13.53 -26.96 -13.51
CA ALA A 151 -12.21 -27.50 -13.86
C ALA A 151 -11.65 -28.49 -12.82
N SER A 152 -12.26 -28.60 -11.66
CA SER A 152 -11.85 -29.46 -10.54
C SER A 152 -12.66 -30.75 -10.49
#